data_0d9c73312a7284210ad38cdb6418eca1
#
_entry.id   0d9c73312a7284210ad38cdb6418eca1
#
_cell.length_a   1.000
_cell.length_b   1.000
_cell.length_c   1.000
_cell.angle_alpha   90.00
_cell.angle_beta   90.00
_cell.angle_gamma   90.00
#
_symmetry.space_group_name_H-M   'P 1'
#
loop_
_entity.id
_entity.type
_entity.pdbx_description
1 polymer ?
#
loop_
_entity_poly.entity_id
_entity_poly.type
_entity_poly.pdbx_seq_one_letter_code
_entity_poly.pdbx_strand_id
1 'polypeptide(L)'
;TIETSKDNAEGANACAAWRFADGTTTVNLRYGISFISEEQAEKNLHRELKDYNIKALAEAGRQIWNETLGRIQVEGGTEDDKTVFYSSFYRTFERPICMSEDGRYFSAFDGKVHEDNGTPFYTDDWIWDTYRAAHPLRTLIDQQKEEDIIASYLRMAEQMGNMWMPTFPEVTGDTRRMNSNHAVATVADALAKGLKVDTAKAYEACRKGIEEKTLAPWSGAPAGWLDNFYRENGYIPALRVDEPENDPNVHPFEKRQPVAVTLGTSYDQWCLSRIAQALNKKEEAEYYLKCSYNYRNLYNKETAFFHPKDKEGQWIEPFDYRFPGGMGAREYYGENNGWVYRWDVPHLSLIHISEPTRPY
;
A
#
# COMPACT_ATOMS: atom_id res chain seq x y z
N THR A 1 -33.29 -2.26 -28.58
CA THR A 1 -32.58 -3.34 -29.33
C THR A 1 -31.58 -2.70 -30.26
N ILE A 2 -30.32 -2.90 -30.07
CA ILE A 2 -29.28 -2.45 -31.00
C ILE A 2 -29.04 -3.62 -31.95
N GLU A 3 -29.46 -3.50 -33.21
CA GLU A 3 -29.11 -4.46 -34.25
C GLU A 3 -27.80 -4.03 -34.90
N THR A 4 -26.75 -4.83 -34.78
CA THR A 4 -25.53 -4.65 -35.53
C THR A 4 -25.43 -5.73 -36.59
N SER A 5 -25.22 -5.34 -37.85
CA SER A 5 -25.02 -6.23 -38.99
C SER A 5 -23.54 -6.61 -39.16
N LYS A 6 -22.69 -6.40 -38.16
CA LYS A 6 -21.26 -6.68 -38.21
C LYS A 6 -20.89 -7.67 -37.14
N ASP A 7 -20.04 -8.63 -37.48
CA ASP A 7 -19.56 -9.67 -36.58
C ASP A 7 -18.51 -9.16 -35.56
N ASN A 8 -17.99 -7.96 -35.80
CA ASN A 8 -17.03 -7.30 -34.90
C ASN A 8 -17.30 -5.79 -34.79
N ALA A 9 -16.93 -5.22 -33.66
CA ALA A 9 -16.96 -3.77 -33.43
C ALA A 9 -15.75 -3.36 -32.62
N GLU A 10 -15.09 -2.28 -33.05
CA GLU A 10 -13.93 -1.71 -32.38
C GLU A 10 -14.21 -0.27 -31.94
N GLY A 11 -13.64 0.13 -30.80
CA GLY A 11 -13.71 1.49 -30.26
C GLY A 11 -14.20 1.55 -28.82
N ALA A 12 -14.06 2.71 -28.20
CA ALA A 12 -14.38 2.95 -26.79
C ALA A 12 -15.84 2.63 -26.41
N ASN A 13 -16.75 2.66 -27.36
CA ASN A 13 -18.18 2.36 -27.15
C ASN A 13 -18.62 1.08 -27.90
N ALA A 14 -17.68 0.20 -28.23
CA ALA A 14 -18.01 -1.08 -28.84
C ALA A 14 -18.87 -1.90 -27.87
N CYS A 15 -19.93 -2.50 -28.36
CA CYS A 15 -20.80 -3.39 -27.61
C CYS A 15 -21.20 -4.60 -28.44
N ALA A 16 -21.44 -5.73 -27.81
CA ALA A 16 -21.98 -6.94 -28.40
C ALA A 16 -23.37 -7.21 -27.85
N ALA A 17 -24.27 -7.63 -28.71
CA ALA A 17 -25.63 -8.04 -28.32
C ALA A 17 -25.99 -9.38 -28.98
N TRP A 18 -26.51 -10.28 -28.16
CA TRP A 18 -26.98 -11.58 -28.62
C TRP A 18 -28.51 -11.66 -28.49
N ARG A 19 -29.16 -12.14 -29.54
CA ARG A 19 -30.57 -12.45 -29.53
C ARG A 19 -30.75 -13.97 -29.40
N PHE A 20 -31.45 -14.38 -28.36
CA PHE A 20 -31.78 -15.79 -28.12
C PHE A 20 -33.15 -16.12 -28.74
N ALA A 21 -33.40 -17.41 -29.01
CA ALA A 21 -34.67 -17.87 -29.51
C ALA A 21 -35.81 -17.57 -28.51
N ASP A 22 -37.04 -17.35 -29.06
CA ASP A 22 -38.19 -17.10 -28.23
C ASP A 22 -38.45 -18.29 -27.29
N GLY A 23 -38.76 -17.98 -26.04
CA GLY A 23 -38.95 -19.00 -24.97
C GLY A 23 -37.64 -19.45 -24.27
N THR A 24 -36.47 -18.91 -24.62
CA THR A 24 -35.23 -19.19 -23.89
C THR A 24 -35.37 -18.69 -22.45
N THR A 25 -35.24 -19.59 -21.47
CA THR A 25 -35.35 -19.27 -20.04
C THR A 25 -34.01 -19.26 -19.32
N THR A 26 -32.97 -19.84 -19.94
CA THR A 26 -31.64 -19.96 -19.31
C THR A 26 -30.57 -19.72 -20.36
N VAL A 27 -29.59 -18.90 -20.00
CA VAL A 27 -28.39 -18.63 -20.80
C VAL A 27 -27.18 -18.81 -19.91
N ASN A 28 -26.18 -19.55 -20.39
CA ASN A 28 -24.91 -19.70 -19.73
C ASN A 28 -23.84 -18.92 -20.49
N LEU A 29 -23.07 -18.11 -19.78
CA LEU A 29 -21.96 -17.32 -20.32
C LEU A 29 -20.65 -17.76 -19.65
N ARG A 30 -19.60 -17.97 -20.44
CA ARG A 30 -18.22 -18.06 -19.98
C ARG A 30 -17.43 -16.93 -20.61
N TYR A 31 -16.56 -16.31 -19.87
CA TYR A 31 -15.63 -15.31 -20.40
C TYR A 31 -14.26 -15.46 -19.74
N GLY A 32 -13.22 -15.12 -20.48
CA GLY A 32 -11.86 -15.00 -20.01
C GLY A 32 -11.42 -13.55 -20.03
N ILE A 33 -10.52 -13.20 -19.16
CA ILE A 33 -9.85 -11.91 -19.13
C ILE A 33 -8.33 -12.11 -19.14
N SER A 34 -7.63 -11.15 -19.71
CA SER A 34 -6.18 -11.04 -19.67
C SER A 34 -5.77 -9.58 -19.73
N PHE A 35 -4.67 -9.24 -19.08
CA PHE A 35 -4.02 -7.94 -19.24
C PHE A 35 -2.97 -7.95 -20.35
N ILE A 36 -2.69 -9.13 -20.97
CA ILE A 36 -1.64 -9.32 -21.98
C ILE A 36 -2.20 -9.23 -23.40
N SER A 37 -3.19 -10.08 -23.74
CA SER A 37 -3.81 -10.10 -25.07
C SER A 37 -5.11 -10.90 -25.09
N GLU A 38 -5.86 -10.81 -26.22
CA GLU A 38 -7.07 -11.61 -26.46
C GLU A 38 -6.75 -13.10 -26.51
N GLU A 39 -5.63 -13.49 -27.15
CA GLU A 39 -5.20 -14.90 -27.24
C GLU A 39 -4.85 -15.45 -25.86
N GLN A 40 -4.32 -14.61 -24.97
CA GLN A 40 -4.07 -15.02 -23.59
C GLN A 40 -5.38 -15.15 -22.81
N ALA A 41 -6.35 -14.26 -23.02
CA ALA A 41 -7.68 -14.37 -22.42
C ALA A 41 -8.38 -15.67 -22.84
N GLU A 42 -8.28 -16.05 -24.12
CA GLU A 42 -8.81 -17.32 -24.63
C GLU A 42 -8.15 -18.53 -23.94
N LYS A 43 -6.81 -18.52 -23.82
CA LYS A 43 -6.07 -19.59 -23.10
C LYS A 43 -6.51 -19.69 -21.64
N ASN A 44 -6.65 -18.56 -20.94
CA ASN A 44 -7.13 -18.51 -19.56
C ASN A 44 -8.53 -19.11 -19.45
N LEU A 45 -9.45 -18.70 -20.35
CA LEU A 45 -10.79 -19.24 -20.38
C LEU A 45 -10.83 -20.75 -20.53
N HIS A 46 -10.10 -21.32 -21.50
CA HIS A 46 -10.08 -22.75 -21.76
C HIS A 46 -9.40 -23.56 -20.66
N ARG A 47 -8.39 -23.00 -20.01
CA ARG A 47 -7.70 -23.61 -18.87
C ARG A 47 -8.59 -23.68 -17.63
N GLU A 48 -9.30 -22.60 -17.32
CA GLU A 48 -9.98 -22.42 -16.04
C GLU A 48 -11.46 -22.85 -16.09
N LEU A 49 -12.13 -22.62 -17.20
CA LEU A 49 -13.56 -22.89 -17.38
C LEU A 49 -13.81 -23.84 -18.56
N LYS A 50 -13.60 -25.14 -18.34
CA LYS A 50 -13.71 -26.17 -19.40
C LYS A 50 -15.11 -26.38 -19.88
N ASP A 51 -16.11 -26.19 -19.02
CA ASP A 51 -17.54 -26.41 -19.30
C ASP A 51 -18.42 -25.39 -18.52
N TYR A 52 -19.73 -25.62 -18.54
CA TYR A 52 -20.71 -24.79 -17.81
C TYR A 52 -21.14 -25.42 -16.46
N ASN A 53 -20.36 -26.34 -15.90
CA ASN A 53 -20.70 -27.00 -14.65
C ASN A 53 -20.37 -26.13 -13.42
N ILE A 54 -21.24 -25.18 -13.12
CA ILE A 54 -21.08 -24.25 -12.00
C ILE A 54 -20.92 -24.99 -10.65
N LYS A 55 -21.56 -26.15 -10.48
CA LYS A 55 -21.44 -26.91 -9.22
C LYS A 55 -20.04 -27.50 -9.05
N ALA A 56 -19.45 -28.03 -10.10
CA ALA A 56 -18.07 -28.53 -10.06
C ALA A 56 -17.08 -27.38 -9.82
N LEU A 57 -17.29 -26.23 -10.45
CA LEU A 57 -16.47 -25.05 -10.25
C LEU A 57 -16.54 -24.53 -8.80
N ALA A 58 -17.74 -24.47 -8.23
CA ALA A 58 -17.96 -24.05 -6.85
C ALA A 58 -17.30 -25.01 -5.85
N GLU A 59 -17.33 -26.33 -6.12
CA GLU A 59 -16.69 -27.32 -5.27
C GLU A 59 -15.15 -27.24 -5.34
N ALA A 60 -14.59 -27.05 -6.54
CA ALA A 60 -13.16 -26.81 -6.69
C ALA A 60 -12.70 -25.52 -5.97
N GLY A 61 -13.48 -24.45 -6.09
CA GLY A 61 -13.21 -23.21 -5.36
C GLY A 61 -13.28 -23.39 -3.84
N ARG A 62 -14.26 -24.15 -3.35
CA ARG A 62 -14.40 -24.48 -1.92
C ARG A 62 -13.18 -25.26 -1.40
N GLN A 63 -12.69 -26.20 -2.17
CA GLN A 63 -11.52 -26.98 -1.79
C GLN A 63 -10.29 -26.08 -1.66
N ILE A 64 -10.01 -25.20 -2.64
CA ILE A 64 -8.90 -24.25 -2.60
C ILE A 64 -8.99 -23.35 -1.37
N TRP A 65 -10.18 -22.82 -1.09
CA TRP A 65 -10.38 -21.95 0.07
C TRP A 65 -10.25 -22.70 1.40
N ASN A 66 -10.73 -23.95 1.50
CA ASN A 66 -10.54 -24.76 2.70
C ASN A 66 -9.06 -25.06 2.97
N GLU A 67 -8.28 -25.36 1.94
CA GLU A 67 -6.81 -25.53 2.06
C GLU A 67 -6.13 -24.24 2.48
N THR A 68 -6.52 -23.12 1.88
CA THR A 68 -5.93 -21.80 2.15
C THR A 68 -6.23 -21.30 3.57
N LEU A 69 -7.50 -21.31 3.95
CA LEU A 69 -7.96 -20.85 5.27
C LEU A 69 -7.60 -21.84 6.38
N GLY A 70 -7.46 -23.13 6.04
CA GLY A 70 -7.04 -24.19 6.97
C GLY A 70 -5.58 -24.07 7.44
N ARG A 71 -4.78 -23.14 6.90
CA ARG A 71 -3.45 -22.82 7.41
C ARG A 71 -3.48 -22.31 8.86
N ILE A 72 -4.59 -21.71 9.28
CA ILE A 72 -4.83 -21.32 10.66
C ILE A 72 -6.07 -22.05 11.15
N GLN A 73 -5.93 -22.84 12.20
CA GLN A 73 -7.04 -23.56 12.84
C GLN A 73 -7.35 -22.90 14.16
N VAL A 74 -8.63 -22.51 14.35
CA VAL A 74 -9.09 -21.83 15.55
C VAL A 74 -9.93 -22.80 16.38
N GLU A 75 -9.56 -22.99 17.63
CA GLU A 75 -10.28 -23.77 18.62
C GLU A 75 -10.86 -22.87 19.71
N GLY A 76 -12.01 -23.25 20.27
CA GLY A 76 -12.73 -22.46 21.26
C GLY A 76 -13.54 -21.32 20.66
N GLY A 77 -14.06 -20.43 21.50
CA GLY A 77 -14.96 -19.37 21.11
C GLY A 77 -16.36 -19.86 20.68
N THR A 78 -17.20 -18.94 20.27
CA THR A 78 -18.51 -19.25 19.68
C THR A 78 -18.38 -19.49 18.18
N GLU A 79 -19.43 -20.04 17.55
CA GLU A 79 -19.47 -20.18 16.08
C GLU A 79 -19.46 -18.81 15.39
N ASP A 80 -20.03 -17.78 16.03
CA ASP A 80 -19.99 -16.41 15.52
C ASP A 80 -18.54 -15.84 15.54
N ASP A 81 -17.78 -16.10 16.62
CA ASP A 81 -16.37 -15.71 16.70
C ASP A 81 -15.54 -16.35 15.58
N LYS A 82 -15.76 -17.64 15.32
CA LYS A 82 -15.08 -18.36 14.23
C LYS A 82 -15.50 -17.82 12.87
N THR A 83 -16.77 -17.51 12.69
CA THR A 83 -17.28 -16.91 11.45
C THR A 83 -16.63 -15.55 11.19
N VAL A 84 -16.53 -14.69 12.19
CA VAL A 84 -15.86 -13.39 12.11
C VAL A 84 -14.38 -13.58 11.78
N PHE A 85 -13.70 -14.52 12.47
CA PHE A 85 -12.29 -14.81 12.21
C PHE A 85 -12.05 -15.24 10.76
N TYR A 86 -12.73 -16.28 10.30
CA TYR A 86 -12.50 -16.81 8.95
C TYR A 86 -12.97 -15.87 7.84
N SER A 87 -14.02 -15.09 8.06
CA SER A 87 -14.44 -14.04 7.11
C SER A 87 -13.40 -12.93 7.02
N SER A 88 -12.81 -12.53 8.13
CA SER A 88 -11.72 -11.55 8.16
C SER A 88 -10.44 -12.11 7.54
N PHE A 89 -10.13 -13.37 7.83
CA PHE A 89 -8.96 -14.04 7.27
C PHE A 89 -9.09 -14.22 5.74
N TYR A 90 -10.26 -14.57 5.23
CA TYR A 90 -10.54 -14.60 3.79
C TYR A 90 -10.21 -13.26 3.12
N ARG A 91 -10.61 -12.14 3.72
CA ARG A 91 -10.36 -10.79 3.18
C ARG A 91 -8.89 -10.43 3.07
N THR A 92 -7.99 -11.05 3.85
CA THR A 92 -6.54 -10.81 3.72
C THR A 92 -5.95 -11.35 2.41
N PHE A 93 -6.69 -12.17 1.67
CA PHE A 93 -6.31 -12.71 0.37
C PHE A 93 -6.90 -11.95 -0.82
N GLU A 94 -7.75 -10.95 -0.59
CA GLU A 94 -8.32 -10.14 -1.67
C GLU A 94 -7.25 -9.31 -2.40
N ARG A 95 -6.18 -8.93 -1.67
CA ARG A 95 -5.05 -8.13 -2.19
C ARG A 95 -3.72 -8.63 -1.62
N PRO A 96 -2.62 -8.44 -2.34
CA PRO A 96 -2.51 -8.07 -3.75
C PRO A 96 -2.93 -9.20 -4.68
N ILE A 97 -3.19 -8.86 -5.95
CA ILE A 97 -3.55 -9.80 -7.01
C ILE A 97 -2.32 -10.24 -7.81
N CYS A 98 -2.32 -11.50 -8.26
CA CYS A 98 -1.30 -12.02 -9.18
C CYS A 98 -1.63 -11.63 -10.62
N MET A 99 -0.71 -10.98 -11.29
CA MET A 99 -0.82 -10.56 -12.70
C MET A 99 -0.12 -11.51 -13.65
N SER A 100 0.61 -12.51 -13.15
CA SER A 100 1.31 -13.46 -14.01
C SER A 100 0.35 -14.40 -14.71
N GLU A 101 0.48 -14.51 -16.04
CA GLU A 101 -0.29 -15.33 -16.94
C GLU A 101 0.70 -16.15 -17.80
N ASP A 102 0.82 -17.44 -17.54
CA ASP A 102 1.73 -18.36 -18.26
C ASP A 102 3.19 -17.88 -18.33
N GLY A 103 3.72 -17.37 -17.20
CA GLY A 103 5.10 -16.92 -17.09
C GLY A 103 5.36 -15.47 -17.54
N ARG A 104 4.31 -14.73 -17.91
CA ARG A 104 4.38 -13.34 -18.35
C ARG A 104 3.38 -12.48 -17.59
N TYR A 105 3.61 -11.18 -17.55
CA TYR A 105 2.68 -10.23 -16.98
C TYR A 105 2.72 -8.89 -17.71
N PHE A 106 1.59 -8.18 -17.75
CA PHE A 106 1.54 -6.78 -18.15
C PHE A 106 1.85 -5.89 -16.95
N SER A 107 2.74 -4.92 -17.14
CA SER A 107 3.03 -3.90 -16.14
C SER A 107 2.48 -2.55 -16.56
N ALA A 108 1.61 -1.96 -15.74
CA ALA A 108 1.14 -0.60 -15.95
C ALA A 108 2.20 0.46 -15.54
N PHE A 109 3.32 0.05 -14.93
CA PHE A 109 4.39 0.95 -14.46
C PHE A 109 5.29 1.42 -15.61
N ASP A 110 5.35 0.66 -16.71
CA ASP A 110 6.04 1.05 -17.95
C ASP A 110 5.24 0.75 -19.23
N GLY A 111 4.03 0.22 -19.10
CA GLY A 111 3.13 -0.08 -20.20
C GLY A 111 3.55 -1.27 -21.08
N LYS A 112 4.33 -2.23 -20.53
CA LYS A 112 4.90 -3.35 -21.29
C LYS A 112 4.53 -4.70 -20.71
N VAL A 113 4.62 -5.72 -21.57
CA VAL A 113 4.58 -7.13 -21.16
C VAL A 113 6.01 -7.61 -20.85
N HIS A 114 6.16 -8.29 -19.72
CA HIS A 114 7.42 -8.83 -19.23
C HIS A 114 7.33 -10.34 -18.98
N GLU A 115 8.47 -11.02 -19.04
CA GLU A 115 8.61 -12.37 -18.50
C GLU A 115 8.74 -12.30 -16.97
N ASP A 116 8.08 -13.20 -16.25
CA ASP A 116 8.17 -13.25 -14.80
C ASP A 116 9.37 -14.04 -14.28
N ASN A 117 10.03 -14.79 -15.16
CA ASN A 117 11.21 -15.61 -14.88
C ASN A 117 11.01 -16.57 -13.68
N GLY A 118 9.79 -17.05 -13.51
CA GLY A 118 9.42 -17.97 -12.43
C GLY A 118 9.14 -17.30 -11.08
N THR A 119 9.13 -15.96 -11.02
CA THR A 119 8.72 -15.19 -9.86
C THR A 119 7.45 -14.40 -10.20
N PRO A 120 6.27 -14.82 -9.74
CA PRO A 120 5.01 -14.14 -10.06
C PRO A 120 5.03 -12.66 -9.76
N PHE A 121 4.32 -11.87 -10.58
CA PHE A 121 4.17 -10.44 -10.39
C PHE A 121 2.84 -10.12 -9.73
N TYR A 122 2.92 -9.42 -8.60
CA TYR A 122 1.77 -9.00 -7.81
C TYR A 122 1.60 -7.49 -7.85
N THR A 123 0.35 -7.03 -7.95
CA THR A 123 -0.04 -5.61 -7.85
C THR A 123 -1.37 -5.46 -7.14
N ASP A 124 -1.94 -4.26 -7.14
CA ASP A 124 -3.17 -3.92 -6.44
C ASP A 124 -3.03 -4.09 -4.92
N ASP A 125 -2.01 -3.44 -4.37
CA ASP A 125 -1.75 -3.43 -2.93
C ASP A 125 -1.79 -2.02 -2.36
N TRP A 126 -2.63 -1.84 -1.39
CA TRP A 126 -2.75 -0.58 -0.67
C TRP A 126 -1.80 -0.60 0.52
N ILE A 127 -0.52 -0.35 0.24
CA ILE A 127 0.58 -0.56 1.19
C ILE A 127 0.38 0.24 2.48
N TRP A 128 -0.22 1.43 2.41
CA TRP A 128 -0.56 2.22 3.58
C TRP A 128 -1.48 1.49 4.56
N ASP A 129 -2.35 0.62 4.06
CA ASP A 129 -3.23 -0.23 4.85
C ASP A 129 -2.58 -1.56 5.24
N THR A 130 -1.93 -2.21 4.27
CA THR A 130 -1.49 -3.62 4.38
C THR A 130 -0.21 -3.81 5.16
N TYR A 131 0.67 -2.81 5.22
CA TYR A 131 1.95 -2.93 5.94
C TYR A 131 1.80 -3.23 7.43
N ARG A 132 0.67 -2.80 8.03
CA ARG A 132 0.44 -2.93 9.49
C ARG A 132 0.20 -4.36 9.93
N ALA A 133 -0.52 -5.15 9.13
CA ALA A 133 -0.95 -6.49 9.54
C ALA A 133 -0.92 -7.54 8.42
N ALA A 134 -1.33 -7.24 7.20
CA ALA A 134 -1.45 -8.22 6.12
C ALA A 134 -0.07 -8.75 5.68
N HIS A 135 0.91 -7.88 5.45
CA HIS A 135 2.29 -8.29 5.17
C HIS A 135 2.91 -9.04 6.35
N PRO A 136 2.88 -8.53 7.61
CA PRO A 136 3.35 -9.28 8.76
C PRO A 136 2.70 -10.66 8.94
N LEU A 137 1.41 -10.80 8.63
CA LEU A 137 0.73 -12.10 8.65
C LEU A 137 1.29 -13.04 7.59
N ARG A 138 1.47 -12.57 6.34
CA ARG A 138 2.02 -13.38 5.25
C ARG A 138 3.43 -13.88 5.55
N THR A 139 4.28 -13.09 6.19
CA THR A 139 5.60 -13.55 6.61
C THR A 139 5.55 -14.78 7.53
N LEU A 140 4.42 -15.04 8.19
CA LEU A 140 4.21 -16.20 9.07
C LEU A 140 3.58 -17.39 8.33
N ILE A 141 2.63 -17.15 7.43
CA ILE A 141 1.79 -18.20 6.84
C ILE A 141 2.06 -18.49 5.36
N ASP A 142 2.75 -17.57 4.64
CA ASP A 142 3.00 -17.69 3.20
C ASP A 142 4.26 -16.90 2.78
N GLN A 143 5.41 -17.32 3.31
CA GLN A 143 6.68 -16.61 3.14
C GLN A 143 7.08 -16.43 1.68
N GLN A 144 6.93 -17.48 0.85
CA GLN A 144 7.29 -17.39 -0.56
C GLN A 144 6.45 -16.31 -1.27
N LYS A 145 5.16 -16.26 -1.02
CA LYS A 145 4.30 -15.23 -1.61
C LYS A 145 4.71 -13.82 -1.17
N GLU A 146 5.13 -13.65 0.08
CA GLU A 146 5.61 -12.36 0.57
C GLU A 146 6.94 -11.96 -0.11
N GLU A 147 7.86 -12.91 -0.33
CA GLU A 147 9.09 -12.70 -1.11
C GLU A 147 8.76 -12.25 -2.54
N ASP A 148 7.81 -12.91 -3.21
CA ASP A 148 7.37 -12.59 -4.57
C ASP A 148 6.69 -11.22 -4.67
N ILE A 149 5.92 -10.83 -3.66
CA ILE A 149 5.30 -9.50 -3.57
C ILE A 149 6.38 -8.41 -3.46
N ILE A 150 7.35 -8.57 -2.56
CA ILE A 150 8.45 -7.62 -2.41
C ILE A 150 9.29 -7.54 -3.69
N ALA A 151 9.56 -8.68 -4.33
CA ALA A 151 10.24 -8.72 -5.63
C ALA A 151 9.43 -7.96 -6.70
N SER A 152 8.09 -7.99 -6.62
CA SER A 152 7.23 -7.21 -7.51
C SER A 152 7.37 -5.71 -7.29
N TYR A 153 7.44 -5.25 -6.05
CA TYR A 153 7.69 -3.83 -5.74
C TYR A 153 9.03 -3.34 -6.31
N LEU A 154 10.07 -4.17 -6.22
CA LEU A 154 11.38 -3.83 -6.79
C LEU A 154 11.34 -3.73 -8.32
N ARG A 155 10.59 -4.63 -8.99
CA ARG A 155 10.35 -4.53 -10.44
C ARG A 155 9.57 -3.27 -10.81
N MET A 156 8.54 -2.90 -10.03
CA MET A 156 7.80 -1.65 -10.22
C MET A 156 8.72 -0.43 -10.13
N ALA A 157 9.60 -0.39 -9.11
CA ALA A 157 10.56 0.69 -8.95
C ALA A 157 11.51 0.83 -10.15
N GLU A 158 11.99 -0.29 -10.70
CA GLU A 158 12.81 -0.31 -11.92
C GLU A 158 12.01 0.15 -13.16
N GLN A 159 10.81 -0.37 -13.34
CA GLN A 159 9.96 -0.09 -14.48
C GLN A 159 9.50 1.38 -14.53
N MET A 160 9.29 2.01 -13.37
CA MET A 160 9.04 3.46 -13.31
C MET A 160 10.27 4.31 -13.68
N GLY A 161 11.47 3.71 -13.74
CA GLY A 161 12.70 4.37 -14.19
C GLY A 161 13.40 5.25 -13.16
N ASN A 162 12.80 5.53 -12.03
CA ASN A 162 13.35 6.38 -10.96
C ASN A 162 13.84 5.61 -9.74
N MET A 163 13.61 4.31 -9.69
CA MET A 163 13.95 3.47 -8.54
C MET A 163 13.26 3.90 -7.24
N TRP A 164 12.07 4.48 -7.31
CA TRP A 164 11.26 4.74 -6.12
C TRP A 164 10.37 3.55 -5.82
N MET A 165 10.34 3.09 -4.58
CA MET A 165 9.38 2.07 -4.18
C MET A 165 7.95 2.56 -4.41
N PRO A 166 7.03 1.68 -4.85
CA PRO A 166 5.63 2.08 -5.01
C PRO A 166 5.05 2.48 -3.65
N THR A 167 4.15 3.44 -3.68
CA THR A 167 3.43 3.91 -2.48
C THR A 167 2.06 3.26 -2.38
N PHE A 168 1.36 3.19 -3.51
CA PHE A 168 0.01 2.65 -3.59
C PHE A 168 -0.22 2.00 -4.96
N PRO A 169 0.44 0.84 -5.22
CA PRO A 169 0.36 0.18 -6.51
C PRO A 169 -1.05 -0.36 -6.78
N GLU A 170 -1.57 -0.02 -7.93
CA GLU A 170 -2.84 -0.53 -8.46
C GLU A 170 -2.61 -1.15 -9.85
N VAL A 171 -3.61 -1.79 -10.42
CA VAL A 171 -3.55 -2.39 -11.77
C VAL A 171 -3.26 -1.35 -12.87
N THR A 172 -3.48 -0.07 -12.58
CA THR A 172 -3.26 1.07 -13.49
C THR A 172 -1.93 1.79 -13.27
N GLY A 173 -1.09 1.32 -12.34
CA GLY A 173 0.18 1.92 -11.96
C GLY A 173 0.22 2.37 -10.50
N ASP A 174 1.26 3.09 -10.10
CA ASP A 174 1.35 3.65 -8.75
C ASP A 174 0.51 4.93 -8.65
N THR A 175 -0.66 4.83 -8.02
CA THR A 175 -1.58 5.97 -7.84
C THR A 175 -1.13 6.90 -6.71
N ARG A 176 -0.18 6.47 -5.89
CA ARG A 176 0.44 7.25 -4.80
C ARG A 176 -0.55 7.82 -3.80
N ARG A 177 -1.71 7.21 -3.69
CA ARG A 177 -2.71 7.59 -2.69
C ARG A 177 -2.15 7.48 -1.30
N MET A 178 -2.71 8.22 -0.38
CA MET A 178 -2.26 8.31 1.01
C MET A 178 -0.88 8.96 1.15
N ASN A 179 -0.29 8.88 2.32
CA ASN A 179 1.00 9.48 2.66
C ASN A 179 2.04 8.42 2.99
N SER A 180 3.30 8.85 3.15
CA SER A 180 4.43 8.03 3.60
C SER A 180 4.91 6.99 2.54
N ASN A 181 6.00 6.27 2.88
CA ASN A 181 6.66 5.33 1.99
C ASN A 181 6.75 3.93 2.62
N HIS A 182 5.63 3.43 3.15
CA HIS A 182 5.56 2.25 4.01
C HIS A 182 5.98 0.91 3.36
N ALA A 183 6.24 0.88 2.05
CA ALA A 183 6.90 -0.27 1.44
C ALA A 183 8.24 -0.61 2.11
N VAL A 184 8.94 0.38 2.69
CA VAL A 184 10.14 0.14 3.48
C VAL A 184 9.87 -0.67 4.75
N ALA A 185 8.70 -0.49 5.37
CA ALA A 185 8.31 -1.25 6.55
C ALA A 185 8.07 -2.73 6.19
N THR A 186 7.43 -3.01 5.06
CA THR A 186 7.25 -4.37 4.53
C THR A 186 8.59 -5.07 4.31
N VAL A 187 9.55 -4.37 3.68
CA VAL A 187 10.90 -4.90 3.46
C VAL A 187 11.64 -5.15 4.78
N ALA A 188 11.59 -4.19 5.71
CA ALA A 188 12.30 -4.32 6.99
C ALA A 188 11.75 -5.47 7.84
N ASP A 189 10.44 -5.67 7.87
CA ASP A 189 9.80 -6.77 8.58
C ASP A 189 10.16 -8.13 7.98
N ALA A 190 10.11 -8.24 6.64
CA ALA A 190 10.51 -9.46 5.93
C ALA A 190 11.97 -9.85 6.22
N LEU A 191 12.89 -8.89 6.16
CA LEU A 191 14.31 -9.12 6.48
C LEU A 191 14.52 -9.52 7.93
N ALA A 192 13.82 -8.89 8.87
CA ALA A 192 13.90 -9.22 10.29
C ALA A 192 13.43 -10.65 10.58
N LYS A 193 12.54 -11.19 9.75
CA LYS A 193 12.02 -12.56 9.86
C LYS A 193 12.76 -13.58 8.98
N GLY A 194 13.83 -13.14 8.30
CA GLY A 194 14.72 -14.02 7.53
C GLY A 194 14.24 -14.38 6.13
N LEU A 195 13.28 -13.64 5.58
CA LEU A 195 12.84 -13.82 4.19
C LEU A 195 13.93 -13.38 3.21
N LYS A 196 13.90 -13.97 2.02
CA LYS A 196 14.85 -13.67 0.94
C LYS A 196 14.40 -12.43 0.18
N VAL A 197 15.16 -11.35 0.33
CA VAL A 197 14.95 -10.09 -0.37
C VAL A 197 16.26 -9.63 -0.99
N ASP A 198 16.22 -9.07 -2.19
CA ASP A 198 17.37 -8.33 -2.74
C ASP A 198 17.57 -7.06 -1.90
N THR A 199 18.27 -7.23 -0.78
CA THR A 199 18.42 -6.20 0.25
C THR A 199 19.10 -4.95 -0.28
N ALA A 200 20.07 -5.09 -1.19
CA ALA A 200 20.79 -3.94 -1.75
C ALA A 200 19.88 -3.10 -2.66
N LYS A 201 19.13 -3.75 -3.55
CA LYS A 201 18.15 -3.09 -4.41
C LYS A 201 17.02 -2.48 -3.59
N ALA A 202 16.50 -3.20 -2.59
CA ALA A 202 15.44 -2.72 -1.72
C ALA A 202 15.88 -1.48 -0.92
N TYR A 203 17.10 -1.49 -0.37
CA TYR A 203 17.67 -0.31 0.29
C TYR A 203 17.70 0.90 -0.63
N GLU A 204 18.25 0.73 -1.84
CA GLU A 204 18.36 1.83 -2.81
C GLU A 204 16.98 2.38 -3.20
N ALA A 205 16.01 1.52 -3.50
CA ALA A 205 14.68 1.93 -3.90
C ALA A 205 13.91 2.62 -2.75
N CYS A 206 14.01 2.10 -1.54
CA CYS A 206 13.41 2.72 -0.35
C CYS A 206 14.04 4.06 -0.03
N ARG A 207 15.37 4.13 -0.04
CA ARG A 207 16.12 5.37 0.22
C ARG A 207 15.73 6.46 -0.78
N LYS A 208 15.77 6.15 -2.08
CA LYS A 208 15.38 7.10 -3.12
C LYS A 208 13.93 7.57 -2.98
N GLY A 209 13.01 6.68 -2.67
CA GLY A 209 11.61 7.02 -2.44
C GLY A 209 11.41 8.00 -1.27
N ILE A 210 12.26 7.94 -0.24
CA ILE A 210 12.19 8.83 0.92
C ILE A 210 12.96 10.15 0.67
N GLU A 211 14.06 10.10 -0.07
CA GLU A 211 14.95 11.26 -0.22
C GLU A 211 14.73 12.07 -1.51
N GLU A 212 14.39 11.40 -2.60
CA GLU A 212 14.33 12.02 -3.93
C GLU A 212 12.92 12.35 -4.40
N LYS A 213 11.90 11.65 -3.86
CA LYS A 213 10.49 11.92 -4.10
C LYS A 213 9.96 12.88 -3.03
N THR A 214 9.00 13.73 -3.39
CA THR A 214 8.31 14.56 -2.39
C THR A 214 7.54 13.71 -1.38
N LEU A 215 7.54 14.16 -0.13
CA LEU A 215 6.74 13.57 0.96
C LEU A 215 5.27 14.04 0.91
N ALA A 216 4.95 15.02 0.05
CA ALA A 216 3.57 15.49 -0.10
C ALA A 216 2.65 14.35 -0.53
N PRO A 217 1.51 14.13 0.17
CA PRO A 217 0.56 13.07 -0.17
C PRO A 217 0.05 13.18 -1.61
N TRP A 218 -0.16 12.02 -2.24
CA TRP A 218 -0.68 11.90 -3.61
C TRP A 218 0.20 12.51 -4.70
N SER A 219 1.44 12.79 -4.41
CA SER A 219 2.37 13.38 -5.37
C SER A 219 3.47 12.41 -5.77
N GLY A 220 3.80 12.40 -7.05
CA GLY A 220 4.97 11.70 -7.61
C GLY A 220 6.05 12.64 -8.10
N ALA A 221 6.01 13.89 -7.66
CA ALA A 221 7.01 14.88 -8.02
C ALA A 221 8.35 14.58 -7.31
N PRO A 222 9.48 15.06 -7.84
CA PRO A 222 10.74 15.13 -7.12
C PRO A 222 10.62 15.95 -5.83
N ALA A 223 11.48 15.66 -4.87
CA ALA A 223 11.58 16.41 -3.62
C ALA A 223 11.74 17.92 -3.87
N GLY A 224 11.00 18.72 -3.12
CA GLY A 224 10.90 20.15 -3.27
C GLY A 224 11.19 20.91 -1.97
N TRP A 225 10.54 22.06 -1.83
CA TRP A 225 10.73 22.95 -0.68
C TRP A 225 10.32 22.28 0.65
N LEU A 226 9.15 21.64 0.69
CA LEU A 226 8.66 20.97 1.90
C LEU A 226 9.61 19.87 2.38
N ASP A 227 10.19 19.12 1.44
CA ASP A 227 11.10 18.03 1.73
C ASP A 227 12.43 18.54 2.27
N ASN A 228 12.95 19.66 1.72
CA ASN A 228 14.14 20.32 2.23
C ASN A 228 13.89 20.87 3.64
N PHE A 229 12.73 21.49 3.86
CA PHE A 229 12.35 21.97 5.18
C PHE A 229 12.30 20.81 6.20
N TYR A 230 11.72 19.66 5.81
CA TYR A 230 11.69 18.47 6.66
C TYR A 230 13.10 17.97 7.02
N ARG A 231 14.01 17.93 6.05
CA ARG A 231 15.41 17.51 6.30
C ARG A 231 16.13 18.41 7.28
N GLU A 232 15.88 19.70 7.21
CA GLU A 232 16.54 20.71 8.06
C GLU A 232 15.91 20.80 9.45
N ASN A 233 14.60 20.71 9.55
CA ASN A 233 13.84 21.00 10.77
C ASN A 233 13.21 19.75 11.43
N GLY A 234 13.14 18.63 10.71
CA GLY A 234 12.63 17.36 11.22
C GLY A 234 11.10 17.30 11.34
N TYR A 235 10.35 18.13 10.62
CA TYR A 235 8.91 18.06 10.52
C TYR A 235 8.40 18.76 9.27
N ILE A 236 7.20 18.38 8.79
CA ILE A 236 6.50 19.10 7.73
C ILE A 236 5.77 20.30 8.34
N PRO A 237 5.98 21.54 7.83
CA PRO A 237 5.32 22.72 8.39
C PRO A 237 3.85 22.77 8.00
N ALA A 238 2.99 23.02 8.98
CA ALA A 238 1.57 23.27 8.77
C ALA A 238 1.33 24.71 8.27
N LEU A 239 0.22 24.91 7.61
CA LEU A 239 -0.31 26.25 7.33
C LEU A 239 -1.15 26.74 8.51
N ARG A 240 -1.10 28.04 8.76
CA ARG A 240 -2.04 28.72 9.67
C ARG A 240 -3.42 28.75 9.05
N VAL A 241 -4.43 29.02 9.88
CA VAL A 241 -5.78 29.27 9.41
C VAL A 241 -5.75 30.43 8.40
N ASP A 242 -6.38 30.24 7.25
CA ASP A 242 -6.45 31.20 6.14
C ASP A 242 -5.11 31.46 5.40
N GLU A 243 -4.02 30.74 5.73
CA GLU A 243 -2.79 30.80 4.97
C GLU A 243 -2.93 29.96 3.68
N PRO A 244 -2.70 30.55 2.49
CA PRO A 244 -2.83 29.82 1.23
C PRO A 244 -1.67 28.83 1.04
N GLU A 245 -1.99 27.66 0.43
CA GLU A 245 -0.96 26.71 0.00
C GLU A 245 -0.09 27.34 -1.10
N ASN A 246 1.21 27.22 -0.96
CA ASN A 246 2.20 27.77 -1.89
C ASN A 246 3.15 26.72 -2.49
N ASP A 247 3.05 25.45 -2.08
CA ASP A 247 3.83 24.38 -2.68
C ASP A 247 3.02 23.71 -3.81
N PRO A 248 3.50 23.75 -5.06
CA PRO A 248 2.77 23.20 -6.20
C PRO A 248 2.65 21.67 -6.17
N ASN A 249 3.44 20.99 -5.35
CA ASN A 249 3.39 19.54 -5.19
C ASN A 249 2.29 19.07 -4.24
N VAL A 250 1.69 19.98 -3.47
CA VAL A 250 0.64 19.65 -2.54
C VAL A 250 -0.70 19.53 -3.27
N HIS A 251 -1.30 18.34 -3.20
CA HIS A 251 -2.61 18.10 -3.79
C HIS A 251 -3.70 18.90 -3.06
N PRO A 252 -4.59 19.64 -3.77
CA PRO A 252 -5.56 20.54 -3.13
C PRO A 252 -6.53 19.85 -2.16
N PHE A 253 -6.87 18.59 -2.43
CA PHE A 253 -7.74 17.79 -1.57
C PHE A 253 -6.97 17.12 -0.43
N GLU A 254 -5.78 16.55 -0.71
CA GLU A 254 -4.99 15.80 0.28
C GLU A 254 -4.27 16.72 1.26
N LYS A 255 -3.98 17.97 0.90
CA LYS A 255 -3.25 18.91 1.74
C LYS A 255 -1.85 18.39 2.12
N ARG A 256 -1.19 19.06 3.07
CA ARG A 256 0.15 18.67 3.55
C ARG A 256 0.15 17.50 4.50
N GLN A 257 -0.91 17.32 5.26
CA GLN A 257 -1.01 16.32 6.35
C GLN A 257 0.24 16.33 7.27
N PRO A 258 0.68 17.47 7.78
CA PRO A 258 2.03 17.64 8.35
C PRO A 258 2.33 16.71 9.52
N VAL A 259 1.34 16.44 10.37
CA VAL A 259 1.52 15.48 11.47
C VAL A 259 1.63 14.05 10.94
N ALA A 260 0.68 13.62 10.11
CA ALA A 260 0.68 12.25 9.57
C ALA A 260 1.94 11.95 8.78
N VAL A 261 2.37 12.87 7.90
CA VAL A 261 3.58 12.71 7.08
C VAL A 261 4.84 12.67 7.95
N THR A 262 4.94 13.54 8.96
CA THR A 262 6.10 13.57 9.85
C THR A 262 6.23 12.26 10.65
N LEU A 263 5.12 11.76 11.22
CA LEU A 263 5.14 10.52 11.98
C LEU A 263 5.41 9.31 11.09
N GLY A 264 4.71 9.21 9.96
CA GLY A 264 4.90 8.11 9.00
C GLY A 264 6.33 8.07 8.45
N THR A 265 6.89 9.22 8.06
CA THR A 265 8.28 9.30 7.59
C THR A 265 9.28 8.95 8.69
N SER A 266 9.02 9.33 9.96
CA SER A 266 9.86 8.92 11.08
C SER A 266 9.91 7.39 11.22
N TYR A 267 8.79 6.70 11.03
CA TYR A 267 8.74 5.24 11.03
C TYR A 267 9.45 4.65 9.80
N ASP A 268 9.23 5.20 8.62
CA ASP A 268 9.91 4.78 7.39
C ASP A 268 11.44 4.89 7.53
N GLN A 269 11.93 5.97 8.14
CA GLN A 269 13.36 6.18 8.40
C GLN A 269 13.90 5.17 9.43
N TRP A 270 13.12 4.80 10.44
CA TRP A 270 13.50 3.72 11.34
C TRP A 270 13.65 2.40 10.59
N CYS A 271 12.68 2.05 9.75
CA CYS A 271 12.74 0.84 8.93
C CYS A 271 13.96 0.85 8.01
N LEU A 272 14.22 1.99 7.35
CA LEU A 272 15.39 2.16 6.47
C LEU A 272 16.70 2.01 7.25
N SER A 273 16.77 2.48 8.51
CA SER A 273 17.94 2.25 9.37
C SER A 273 18.22 0.77 9.61
N ARG A 274 17.16 -0.06 9.73
CA ARG A 274 17.30 -1.51 9.92
C ARG A 274 17.80 -2.20 8.64
N ILE A 275 17.32 -1.77 7.48
CA ILE A 275 17.80 -2.30 6.21
C ILE A 275 19.27 -1.90 5.97
N ALA A 276 19.64 -0.65 6.25
CA ALA A 276 21.03 -0.18 6.20
C ALA A 276 21.95 -0.98 7.14
N GLN A 277 21.48 -1.27 8.35
CA GLN A 277 22.21 -2.10 9.32
C GLN A 277 22.44 -3.51 8.78
N ALA A 278 21.45 -4.14 8.15
CA ALA A 278 21.58 -5.45 7.54
C ALA A 278 22.63 -5.47 6.41
N LEU A 279 22.85 -4.34 5.75
CA LEU A 279 23.88 -4.13 4.73
C LEU A 279 25.24 -3.68 5.29
N ASN A 280 25.40 -3.60 6.61
CA ASN A 280 26.60 -3.06 7.29
C ASN A 280 26.93 -1.60 6.92
N LYS A 281 25.94 -0.83 6.48
CA LYS A 281 26.05 0.62 6.18
C LYS A 281 25.87 1.41 7.48
N LYS A 282 26.91 1.45 8.31
CA LYS A 282 26.82 1.97 9.68
C LYS A 282 26.43 3.44 9.75
N GLU A 283 27.06 4.28 8.93
CA GLU A 283 26.82 5.74 8.95
C GLU A 283 25.38 6.06 8.52
N GLU A 284 24.89 5.42 7.46
CA GLU A 284 23.51 5.60 7.00
C GLU A 284 22.51 5.03 8.03
N ALA A 285 22.81 3.87 8.66
CA ALA A 285 21.96 3.31 9.70
C ALA A 285 21.82 4.25 10.89
N GLU A 286 22.92 4.87 11.36
CA GLU A 286 22.92 5.87 12.44
C GLU A 286 22.16 7.14 12.03
N TYR A 287 22.37 7.62 10.80
CA TYR A 287 21.68 8.79 10.26
C TYR A 287 20.16 8.58 10.26
N TYR A 288 19.67 7.50 9.65
CA TYR A 288 18.24 7.24 9.59
C TYR A 288 17.64 6.90 10.97
N LEU A 289 18.40 6.26 11.84
CA LEU A 289 17.98 6.07 13.23
C LEU A 289 17.78 7.42 13.94
N LYS A 290 18.68 8.37 13.74
CA LYS A 290 18.51 9.73 14.28
C LYS A 290 17.27 10.42 13.70
N CYS A 291 17.06 10.33 12.40
CA CYS A 291 15.90 10.91 11.71
C CYS A 291 14.58 10.28 12.21
N SER A 292 14.58 9.00 12.62
CA SER A 292 13.39 8.34 13.15
C SER A 292 12.84 8.96 14.44
N TYR A 293 13.60 9.84 15.09
CA TYR A 293 13.13 10.60 16.25
C TYR A 293 12.48 11.95 15.90
N ASN A 294 12.33 12.26 14.64
CA ASN A 294 11.75 13.52 14.16
C ASN A 294 10.31 13.75 14.63
N TYR A 295 9.53 12.67 14.88
CA TYR A 295 8.20 12.77 15.50
C TYR A 295 8.21 13.62 16.78
N ARG A 296 9.32 13.67 17.53
CA ARG A 296 9.44 14.44 18.78
C ARG A 296 9.27 15.95 18.59
N ASN A 297 9.55 16.45 17.38
CA ASN A 297 9.39 17.87 17.05
C ASN A 297 7.93 18.32 17.09
N LEU A 298 6.99 17.39 16.89
CA LEU A 298 5.56 17.66 16.91
C LEU A 298 4.87 17.18 18.20
N TYR A 299 5.59 16.57 19.15
CA TYR A 299 4.99 16.15 20.40
C TYR A 299 4.84 17.32 21.36
N ASN A 300 3.61 17.71 21.64
CA ASN A 300 3.30 18.76 22.61
C ASN A 300 3.14 18.15 24.01
N LYS A 301 4.06 18.49 24.91
CA LYS A 301 4.10 17.94 26.27
C LYS A 301 2.93 18.39 27.14
N GLU A 302 2.37 19.56 26.88
CA GLU A 302 1.26 20.12 27.66
C GLU A 302 -0.06 19.38 27.38
N THR A 303 -0.29 19.01 26.11
CA THR A 303 -1.49 18.31 25.68
C THR A 303 -1.32 16.81 25.62
N ALA A 304 -0.07 16.30 25.57
CA ALA A 304 0.30 14.93 25.32
C ALA A 304 -0.19 14.36 23.98
N PHE A 305 -0.30 15.23 22.97
CA PHE A 305 -0.67 14.90 21.59
C PHE A 305 0.40 15.37 20.61
N PHE A 306 0.38 14.80 19.39
CA PHE A 306 1.11 15.37 18.28
C PHE A 306 0.33 16.56 17.73
N HIS A 307 0.99 17.70 17.68
CA HIS A 307 0.43 18.99 17.37
C HIS A 307 1.16 19.59 16.16
N PRO A 308 0.48 20.17 15.17
CA PRO A 308 1.13 20.80 14.05
C PRO A 308 1.87 22.06 14.43
N LYS A 309 2.99 22.33 13.75
CA LYS A 309 3.76 23.57 13.82
C LYS A 309 3.84 24.23 12.46
N ASP A 310 3.90 25.56 12.47
CA ASP A 310 4.20 26.32 11.26
C ASP A 310 5.69 26.31 10.92
N LYS A 311 6.06 27.00 9.85
CA LYS A 311 7.46 27.10 9.38
C LYS A 311 8.37 27.90 10.31
N GLU A 312 7.84 28.70 11.20
CA GLU A 312 8.58 29.42 12.24
C GLU A 312 8.71 28.60 13.55
N GLY A 313 8.21 27.36 13.59
CA GLY A 313 8.25 26.48 14.76
C GLY A 313 7.21 26.76 15.83
N GLN A 314 6.23 27.62 15.53
CA GLN A 314 5.16 27.92 16.45
C GLN A 314 4.01 26.93 16.34
N TRP A 315 3.41 26.55 17.44
CA TRP A 315 2.22 25.71 17.45
C TRP A 315 1.06 26.36 16.72
N ILE A 316 0.32 25.58 15.95
CA ILE A 316 -0.93 26.05 15.33
C ILE A 316 -1.99 26.24 16.41
N GLU A 317 -2.49 27.46 16.55
CA GLU A 317 -3.53 27.78 17.51
C GLU A 317 -4.59 28.72 16.85
N PRO A 318 -5.89 28.51 17.14
CA PRO A 318 -6.47 27.44 17.97
C PRO A 318 -6.43 26.08 17.28
N PHE A 319 -6.30 24.99 18.07
CA PHE A 319 -6.21 23.63 17.55
C PHE A 319 -7.08 22.67 18.36
N ASP A 320 -7.91 21.88 17.70
CA ASP A 320 -8.71 20.82 18.30
C ASP A 320 -8.24 19.43 17.80
N TYR A 321 -7.52 18.69 18.64
CA TYR A 321 -7.06 17.33 18.36
C TYR A 321 -8.20 16.31 18.23
N ARG A 322 -9.44 16.68 18.58
CA ARG A 322 -10.64 15.87 18.36
C ARG A 322 -11.24 16.09 16.98
N PHE A 323 -10.72 17.06 16.23
CA PHE A 323 -11.20 17.35 14.88
C PHE A 323 -11.38 16.03 14.10
N PRO A 324 -12.58 15.76 13.56
CA PRO A 324 -12.91 14.46 13.03
C PRO A 324 -12.01 14.09 11.85
N GLY A 325 -11.66 12.80 11.79
CA GLY A 325 -10.99 12.22 10.65
C GLY A 325 -11.82 12.25 9.36
N GLY A 326 -11.41 11.48 8.40
CA GLY A 326 -12.01 11.44 7.08
C GLY A 326 -11.62 12.65 6.24
N MET A 327 -12.49 13.07 5.36
CA MET A 327 -12.17 14.12 4.39
C MET A 327 -11.90 15.50 4.99
N GLY A 328 -12.29 15.73 6.23
CA GLY A 328 -12.12 17.03 6.88
C GLY A 328 -10.82 17.21 7.68
N ALA A 329 -10.03 16.15 7.90
CA ALA A 329 -8.86 16.22 8.79
C ALA A 329 -7.51 16.35 8.08
N ARG A 330 -7.50 16.53 6.77
CA ARG A 330 -6.29 16.48 5.93
C ARG A 330 -5.37 17.68 6.09
N GLU A 331 -5.83 18.75 6.68
CA GLU A 331 -5.01 19.91 7.01
C GLU A 331 -3.80 19.52 7.87
N TYR A 332 -3.98 18.58 8.82
CA TYR A 332 -2.94 18.20 9.79
C TYR A 332 -2.70 16.71 9.88
N TYR A 333 -3.76 15.91 9.76
CA TYR A 333 -3.73 14.45 9.86
C TYR A 333 -4.15 13.81 8.52
N GLY A 334 -4.00 12.50 8.40
CA GLY A 334 -4.56 11.72 7.27
C GLY A 334 -5.74 10.90 7.74
N GLU A 335 -6.97 11.26 7.33
CA GLU A 335 -8.22 10.50 7.56
C GLU A 335 -8.62 10.22 9.02
N ASN A 336 -7.87 10.73 10.00
CA ASN A 336 -8.09 10.48 11.40
C ASN A 336 -7.79 11.72 12.23
N ASN A 337 -7.83 11.61 13.54
CA ASN A 337 -7.63 12.71 14.46
C ASN A 337 -6.47 12.48 15.43
N GLY A 338 -6.17 13.46 16.28
CA GLY A 338 -5.06 13.41 17.21
C GLY A 338 -5.10 12.23 18.18
N TRP A 339 -6.27 11.69 18.51
CA TRP A 339 -6.39 10.50 19.37
C TRP A 339 -5.80 9.25 18.75
N VAL A 340 -6.04 9.03 17.46
CA VAL A 340 -5.47 7.89 16.72
C VAL A 340 -3.98 8.12 16.50
N TYR A 341 -3.60 9.31 16.01
CA TYR A 341 -2.20 9.64 15.72
C TYR A 341 -1.32 9.70 16.97
N ARG A 342 -1.88 9.85 18.17
CA ARG A 342 -1.13 9.75 19.43
C ARG A 342 -0.35 8.43 19.55
N TRP A 343 -0.83 7.39 18.90
CA TRP A 343 -0.25 6.04 18.93
C TRP A 343 0.53 5.68 17.66
N ASP A 344 0.61 6.59 16.69
CA ASP A 344 1.18 6.29 15.37
C ASP A 344 2.70 6.50 15.32
N VAL A 345 3.40 5.89 16.28
CA VAL A 345 4.87 5.79 16.33
C VAL A 345 5.25 4.33 16.61
N PRO A 346 5.05 3.39 15.66
CA PRO A 346 5.13 1.95 15.90
C PRO A 346 6.50 1.47 16.39
N HIS A 347 7.58 2.10 15.94
CA HIS A 347 8.96 1.74 16.26
C HIS A 347 9.37 2.07 17.71
N LEU A 348 8.52 2.72 18.47
CA LEU A 348 8.77 3.14 19.84
C LEU A 348 7.70 2.67 20.83
N SER A 349 7.17 1.48 20.60
CA SER A 349 6.15 0.86 21.45
C SER A 349 6.48 0.86 22.95
N LEU A 350 7.77 0.78 23.31
CA LEU A 350 8.21 0.91 24.70
C LEU A 350 7.96 2.30 25.30
N ILE A 351 8.02 3.35 24.48
CA ILE A 351 7.68 4.72 24.91
C ILE A 351 6.17 4.83 25.14
N HIS A 352 5.35 4.23 24.28
CA HIS A 352 3.89 4.23 24.46
C HIS A 352 3.43 3.47 25.70
N ILE A 353 4.21 2.50 26.16
CA ILE A 353 3.91 1.71 27.36
C ILE A 353 4.47 2.38 28.63
N SER A 354 5.67 2.96 28.57
CA SER A 354 6.38 3.45 29.76
C SER A 354 6.38 4.97 29.96
N GLU A 355 6.37 5.76 28.92
CA GLU A 355 6.42 7.22 29.02
C GLU A 355 5.09 7.92 29.33
N PRO A 356 3.90 7.41 28.97
CA PRO A 356 2.65 8.00 29.45
C PRO A 356 2.46 7.93 30.96
N THR A 357 3.24 7.09 31.63
CA THR A 357 3.16 6.87 33.09
C THR A 357 4.29 7.53 33.88
N ARG A 358 5.27 8.14 33.21
CA ARG A 358 6.31 8.92 33.90
C ARG A 358 5.98 10.41 33.79
N PRO A 359 5.61 11.08 34.89
CA PRO A 359 5.67 12.53 34.94
C PRO A 359 7.14 12.94 34.72
N TYR A 360 7.38 13.73 33.71
CA TYR A 360 8.69 14.37 33.49
C TYR A 360 8.89 15.51 34.47
#